data_37d5df3b389bc12f8ad89fa33216ad60
#
_entry.id   37d5df3b389bc12f8ad89fa33216ad60
#
_cell.length_a   1.000
_cell.length_b   1.000
_cell.length_c   1.000
_cell.angle_alpha   90.00
_cell.angle_beta   90.00
_cell.angle_gamma   90.00
#
_symmetry.space_group_name_H-M   'P 1'
#
loop_
_entity.id
_entity.type
_entity.pdbx_description
1 polymer ?
#
loop_
_entity_poly.entity_id
_entity_poly.type
_entity_poly.pdbx_seq_one_letter_code
_entity_poly.pdbx_strand_id
1 'polypeptide(L)'
;IEVFNPSGKSLGESTDHINIQYAFGDGKQKSCELMKTAVSNLLDGLPIQGYCSMNMDGIPVITDFVGGVQITVPDNSLEDTYPEFKEGAVVNITGENAEKFVRYRDTDKTQSALVRQERQKTYLQALIQKAQEKAGEDAGFVADLYDSIKSYTVTNMGNDIFAKLLTASGNGITDTETVPGEGKQGKNFDEYQVDKDALSDLIISMFYEKIQ
;
A
#
# COMPACT_ATOMS: atom_id res chain seq x y z
N ILE A 1 15.34 3.11 -12.22
CA ILE A 1 14.60 1.86 -12.37
C ILE A 1 14.65 1.45 -13.83
N GLU A 2 14.93 0.18 -14.10
CA GLU A 2 14.82 -0.36 -15.44
C GLU A 2 13.35 -0.42 -15.87
N VAL A 3 13.04 0.15 -17.04
CA VAL A 3 11.69 0.26 -17.57
C VAL A 3 11.50 -0.79 -18.66
N PHE A 4 10.36 -1.48 -18.63
CA PHE A 4 10.03 -2.52 -19.60
C PHE A 4 8.79 -2.14 -20.40
N ASN A 5 8.78 -2.49 -21.69
CA ASN A 5 7.57 -2.38 -22.49
C ASN A 5 6.58 -3.53 -22.19
N PRO A 6 5.33 -3.47 -22.69
CA PRO A 6 4.33 -4.52 -22.47
C PRO A 6 4.74 -5.93 -22.94
N SER A 7 5.74 -6.05 -23.83
CA SER A 7 6.29 -7.33 -24.26
C SER A 7 7.44 -7.84 -23.37
N GLY A 8 7.80 -7.09 -22.31
CA GLY A 8 8.88 -7.46 -21.39
C GLY A 8 10.29 -7.11 -21.88
N LYS A 9 10.41 -6.30 -22.96
CA LYS A 9 11.72 -5.81 -23.42
C LYS A 9 12.11 -4.58 -22.63
N SER A 10 13.36 -4.55 -22.13
CA SER A 10 13.90 -3.37 -21.47
C SER A 10 13.93 -2.16 -22.42
N LEU A 11 13.50 -1.02 -21.92
CA LEU A 11 13.57 0.30 -22.55
C LEU A 11 14.72 1.14 -22.00
N GLY A 12 15.53 0.57 -21.10
CA GLY A 12 16.62 1.26 -20.41
C GLY A 12 16.22 1.71 -19.02
N GLU A 13 17.10 2.46 -18.38
CA GLU A 13 16.87 3.01 -17.04
C GLU A 13 16.12 4.35 -17.12
N SER A 14 15.14 4.53 -16.25
CA SER A 14 14.42 5.79 -16.03
C SER A 14 14.43 6.15 -14.55
N THR A 15 14.60 7.42 -14.25
CA THR A 15 14.43 8.00 -12.90
C THR A 15 13.00 8.46 -12.70
N ASP A 16 12.06 7.56 -12.83
CA ASP A 16 10.64 7.80 -12.61
C ASP A 16 10.15 7.19 -11.29
N HIS A 17 8.94 7.55 -10.90
CA HIS A 17 8.28 6.92 -9.77
C HIS A 17 8.12 5.41 -9.99
N ILE A 18 8.38 4.61 -8.95
CA ILE A 18 8.32 3.14 -9.01
C ILE A 18 6.97 2.62 -9.52
N ASN A 19 5.87 3.30 -9.21
CA ASN A 19 4.51 2.92 -9.62
C ASN A 19 4.27 3.00 -11.14
N ILE A 20 5.08 3.73 -11.89
CA ILE A 20 5.00 3.77 -13.36
C ILE A 20 5.22 2.38 -13.95
N GLN A 21 5.99 1.52 -13.30
CA GLN A 21 6.20 0.15 -13.74
C GLN A 21 4.88 -0.63 -13.92
N TYR A 22 3.88 -0.37 -13.07
CA TYR A 22 2.55 -0.95 -13.23
C TYR A 22 1.87 -0.55 -14.55
N ALA A 23 2.04 0.69 -14.98
CA ALA A 23 1.42 1.23 -16.19
C ALA A 23 1.98 0.63 -17.50
N PHE A 24 3.18 0.03 -17.47
CA PHE A 24 3.76 -0.68 -18.62
C PHE A 24 3.20 -2.09 -18.85
N GLY A 25 2.33 -2.57 -17.98
CA GLY A 25 1.67 -3.87 -18.13
C GLY A 25 0.30 -3.78 -18.81
N ASP A 26 -0.54 -4.73 -18.47
CA ASP A 26 -1.90 -4.89 -19.01
C ASP A 26 -3.01 -4.38 -18.07
N GLY A 27 -2.63 -3.72 -16.98
CA GLY A 27 -3.54 -3.34 -15.89
C GLY A 27 -4.01 -4.53 -15.03
N LYS A 28 -3.44 -5.70 -15.24
CA LYS A 28 -3.77 -6.96 -14.56
C LYS A 28 -2.51 -7.69 -14.10
N GLN A 29 -2.45 -9.00 -14.37
CA GLN A 29 -1.37 -9.88 -13.92
C GLN A 29 0.01 -9.40 -14.37
N LYS A 30 0.17 -9.01 -15.63
CA LYS A 30 1.46 -8.53 -16.14
C LYS A 30 1.91 -7.25 -15.45
N SER A 31 1.01 -6.32 -15.17
CA SER A 31 1.31 -5.11 -14.40
C SER A 31 1.78 -5.44 -12.99
N CYS A 32 1.14 -6.41 -12.33
CA CYS A 32 1.54 -6.88 -11.00
C CYS A 32 2.93 -7.54 -11.02
N GLU A 33 3.23 -8.36 -12.02
CA GLU A 33 4.54 -9.01 -12.17
C GLU A 33 5.66 -7.99 -12.43
N LEU A 34 5.41 -6.98 -13.26
CA LEU A 34 6.37 -5.88 -13.49
C LEU A 34 6.62 -5.09 -12.19
N MET A 35 5.56 -4.79 -11.45
CA MET A 35 5.67 -4.09 -10.17
C MET A 35 6.41 -4.93 -9.13
N LYS A 36 6.13 -6.24 -9.06
CA LYS A 36 6.84 -7.19 -8.21
C LYS A 36 8.35 -7.19 -8.51
N THR A 37 8.72 -7.21 -9.80
CA THR A 37 10.12 -7.12 -10.22
C THR A 37 10.76 -5.80 -9.80
N ALA A 38 10.06 -4.68 -9.98
CA ALA A 38 10.57 -3.36 -9.58
C ALA A 38 10.80 -3.27 -8.07
N VAL A 39 9.87 -3.79 -7.27
CA VAL A 39 10.01 -3.85 -5.80
C VAL A 39 11.15 -4.77 -5.39
N SER A 40 11.27 -5.96 -6.00
CA SER A 40 12.38 -6.88 -5.74
C SER A 40 13.73 -6.23 -6.03
N ASN A 41 13.86 -5.54 -7.16
CA ASN A 41 15.09 -4.81 -7.51
C ASN A 41 15.41 -3.67 -6.53
N LEU A 42 14.39 -2.97 -6.04
CA LEU A 42 14.57 -1.94 -5.00
C LEU A 42 15.10 -2.54 -3.70
N LEU A 43 14.66 -3.75 -3.37
CA LEU A 43 15.02 -4.49 -2.15
C LEU A 43 16.18 -5.48 -2.38
N ASP A 44 17.18 -5.11 -3.16
CA ASP A 44 18.42 -5.88 -3.42
C ASP A 44 18.16 -7.32 -3.91
N GLY A 45 17.10 -7.53 -4.69
CA GLY A 45 16.74 -8.84 -5.23
C GLY A 45 15.96 -9.73 -4.28
N LEU A 46 15.45 -9.19 -3.16
CA LEU A 46 14.60 -9.94 -2.24
C LEU A 46 13.42 -10.58 -3.01
N PRO A 47 13.21 -11.90 -2.90
CA PRO A 47 12.13 -12.57 -3.63
C PRO A 47 10.75 -12.16 -3.10
N ILE A 48 9.89 -11.67 -4.00
CA ILE A 48 8.50 -11.31 -3.70
C ILE A 48 7.59 -12.44 -4.21
N GLN A 49 6.95 -13.17 -3.30
CA GLN A 49 6.15 -14.35 -3.62
C GLN A 49 4.73 -14.01 -4.05
N GLY A 50 4.13 -12.99 -3.43
CA GLY A 50 2.74 -12.64 -3.65
C GLY A 50 2.53 -11.19 -4.06
N TYR A 51 1.43 -10.95 -4.73
CA TYR A 51 0.92 -9.61 -5.01
C TYR A 51 -0.60 -9.57 -4.89
N CYS A 52 -1.09 -8.39 -4.54
CA CYS A 52 -2.51 -8.05 -4.59
C CYS A 52 -2.64 -6.60 -5.06
N SER A 53 -3.26 -6.40 -6.20
CA SER A 53 -3.62 -5.07 -6.72
C SER A 53 -5.12 -4.90 -6.64
N MET A 54 -5.59 -3.81 -6.07
CA MET A 54 -7.01 -3.50 -5.93
C MET A 54 -7.39 -2.29 -6.77
N ASN A 55 -8.51 -2.39 -7.50
CA ASN A 55 -9.15 -1.24 -8.12
C ASN A 55 -9.69 -0.31 -7.02
N MET A 56 -9.65 0.99 -7.27
CA MET A 56 -10.17 2.00 -6.33
C MET A 56 -11.62 1.75 -5.91
N ASP A 57 -12.46 1.24 -6.82
CA ASP A 57 -13.86 0.88 -6.53
C ASP A 57 -13.99 -0.24 -5.46
N GLY A 58 -12.92 -0.99 -5.21
CA GLY A 58 -12.87 -2.01 -4.15
C GLY A 58 -12.69 -1.43 -2.74
N ILE A 59 -12.19 -0.19 -2.62
CA ILE A 59 -11.97 0.46 -1.33
C ILE A 59 -13.27 0.67 -0.54
N PRO A 60 -14.34 1.25 -1.12
CA PRO A 60 -15.64 1.32 -0.47
C PRO A 60 -16.15 -0.06 -0.04
N VAL A 61 -16.04 -1.05 -0.92
CA VAL A 61 -16.55 -2.40 -0.67
C VAL A 61 -15.87 -3.06 0.53
N ILE A 62 -14.53 -3.04 0.57
CA ILE A 62 -13.79 -3.64 1.69
C ILE A 62 -14.04 -2.89 3.00
N THR A 63 -14.15 -1.55 2.94
CA THR A 63 -14.40 -0.72 4.12
C THR A 63 -15.77 -1.04 4.73
N ASP A 64 -16.81 -1.10 3.91
CA ASP A 64 -18.16 -1.41 4.39
C ASP A 64 -18.29 -2.88 4.82
N PHE A 65 -17.57 -3.79 4.18
CA PHE A 65 -17.59 -5.20 4.55
C PHE A 65 -17.08 -5.43 5.98
N VAL A 66 -16.02 -4.72 6.39
CA VAL A 66 -15.54 -4.80 7.79
C VAL A 66 -16.41 -4.01 8.77
N GLY A 67 -17.38 -3.24 8.28
CA GLY A 67 -18.27 -2.39 9.10
C GLY A 67 -17.71 -1.00 9.38
N GLY A 68 -16.82 -0.51 8.54
CA GLY A 68 -16.12 0.75 8.72
C GLY A 68 -14.93 0.65 9.68
N VAL A 69 -14.08 1.67 9.66
CA VAL A 69 -12.88 1.76 10.51
C VAL A 69 -12.79 3.11 11.20
N GLN A 70 -12.43 3.10 12.47
CA GLN A 70 -12.20 4.32 13.23
C GLN A 70 -10.74 4.75 13.11
N ILE A 71 -10.52 6.02 12.75
CA ILE A 71 -9.20 6.59 12.52
C ILE A 71 -9.07 7.91 13.23
N THR A 72 -7.93 8.15 13.88
CA THR A 72 -7.51 9.50 14.24
C THR A 72 -6.83 10.13 13.04
N VAL A 73 -7.34 11.23 12.54
CA VAL A 73 -6.82 11.93 11.36
C VAL A 73 -5.39 12.40 11.62
N PRO A 74 -4.38 11.94 10.82
CA PRO A 74 -2.97 12.16 11.16
C PRO A 74 -2.45 13.55 10.81
N ASP A 75 -3.13 14.29 9.93
CA ASP A 75 -2.66 15.57 9.40
C ASP A 75 -3.82 16.47 8.96
N ASN A 76 -3.52 17.76 8.71
CA ASN A 76 -4.50 18.76 8.31
C ASN A 76 -4.71 18.89 6.80
N SER A 77 -4.13 18.03 5.98
CA SER A 77 -4.10 18.19 4.51
C SER A 77 -5.47 18.05 3.85
N LEU A 78 -6.44 17.46 4.55
CA LEU A 78 -7.82 17.29 4.08
C LEU A 78 -8.76 18.38 4.57
N GLU A 79 -8.44 19.10 5.63
CA GLU A 79 -9.36 19.95 6.39
C GLU A 79 -10.03 21.04 5.53
N ASP A 80 -9.27 21.64 4.61
CA ASP A 80 -9.78 22.71 3.72
C ASP A 80 -10.80 22.18 2.70
N THR A 81 -10.67 20.93 2.28
CA THR A 81 -11.55 20.33 1.25
C THR A 81 -12.64 19.47 1.87
N TYR A 82 -12.33 18.80 2.96
CA TYR A 82 -13.20 17.89 3.70
C TYR A 82 -13.12 18.20 5.19
N PRO A 83 -13.89 19.17 5.70
CA PRO A 83 -13.78 19.66 7.09
C PRO A 83 -14.01 18.58 8.16
N GLU A 84 -14.68 17.48 7.81
CA GLU A 84 -14.83 16.30 8.65
C GLU A 84 -13.50 15.62 9.00
N PHE A 85 -12.46 15.79 8.15
CA PHE A 85 -11.14 15.21 8.35
C PHE A 85 -10.15 16.21 8.94
N LYS A 86 -10.53 16.83 10.04
CA LYS A 86 -9.65 17.72 10.79
C LYS A 86 -8.59 16.94 11.54
N GLU A 87 -7.34 17.44 11.52
CA GLU A 87 -6.22 16.83 12.26
C GLU A 87 -6.58 16.55 13.72
N GLY A 88 -6.27 15.35 14.19
CA GLY A 88 -6.59 14.87 15.54
C GLY A 88 -8.04 14.48 15.77
N ALA A 89 -8.95 14.71 14.83
CA ALA A 89 -10.32 14.25 14.95
C ALA A 89 -10.39 12.72 14.83
N VAL A 90 -11.23 12.12 15.67
CA VAL A 90 -11.57 10.68 15.55
C VAL A 90 -12.79 10.57 14.64
N VAL A 91 -12.59 9.93 13.49
CA VAL A 91 -13.62 9.78 12.46
C VAL A 91 -13.88 8.32 12.14
N ASN A 92 -15.11 8.02 11.75
CA ASN A 92 -15.46 6.70 11.22
C ASN A 92 -15.36 6.75 9.68
N ILE A 93 -14.44 6.00 9.13
CA ILE A 93 -14.31 5.82 7.68
C ILE A 93 -15.22 4.69 7.24
N THR A 94 -16.13 5.01 6.32
CA THR A 94 -17.07 4.09 5.68
C THR A 94 -16.79 4.04 4.17
N GLY A 95 -17.48 3.19 3.42
CA GLY A 95 -17.35 3.16 1.96
C GLY A 95 -17.62 4.52 1.29
N GLU A 96 -18.50 5.33 1.86
CA GLU A 96 -18.83 6.65 1.32
C GLU A 96 -17.65 7.63 1.31
N ASN A 97 -16.79 7.58 2.34
CA ASN A 97 -15.72 8.55 2.53
C ASN A 97 -14.29 7.96 2.46
N ALA A 98 -14.15 6.63 2.37
CA ALA A 98 -12.87 5.95 2.33
C ALA A 98 -11.99 6.41 1.16
N GLU A 99 -12.57 6.49 -0.06
CA GLU A 99 -11.82 6.94 -1.24
C GLU A 99 -11.31 8.38 -1.07
N LYS A 100 -12.14 9.28 -0.56
CA LYS A 100 -11.75 10.67 -0.28
C LYS A 100 -10.54 10.70 0.66
N PHE A 101 -10.60 9.92 1.75
CA PHE A 101 -9.55 9.88 2.76
C PHE A 101 -8.22 9.35 2.21
N VAL A 102 -8.21 8.27 1.44
CA VAL A 102 -6.97 7.63 0.97
C VAL A 102 -6.41 8.23 -0.32
N ARG A 103 -7.23 8.92 -1.13
CA ARG A 103 -6.84 9.34 -2.47
C ARG A 103 -6.48 10.82 -2.58
N TYR A 104 -7.17 11.68 -1.85
CA TYR A 104 -6.98 13.13 -1.98
C TYR A 104 -5.51 13.53 -1.81
N ARG A 105 -5.09 14.43 -2.66
CA ARG A 105 -3.77 15.04 -2.63
C ARG A 105 -3.86 16.47 -3.10
N ASP A 106 -3.36 17.39 -2.31
CA ASP A 106 -3.12 18.76 -2.73
C ASP A 106 -1.86 18.80 -3.59
N THR A 107 -2.02 18.90 -4.91
CA THR A 107 -0.91 18.87 -5.87
C THR A 107 -0.12 20.17 -5.90
N ASP A 108 -0.63 21.25 -5.30
CA ASP A 108 0.04 22.54 -5.23
C ASP A 108 1.05 22.60 -4.07
N LYS A 109 0.97 21.62 -3.14
CA LYS A 109 1.92 21.49 -2.02
C LYS A 109 3.02 20.49 -2.33
N THR A 110 4.26 20.88 -2.08
CA THR A 110 5.41 19.98 -2.17
C THR A 110 5.29 18.85 -1.15
N GLN A 111 5.84 17.68 -1.48
CA GLN A 111 5.83 16.47 -0.64
C GLN A 111 4.41 15.98 -0.23
N SER A 112 3.36 16.49 -0.84
CA SER A 112 1.97 16.06 -0.56
C SER A 112 1.73 14.57 -0.84
N ALA A 113 2.58 13.93 -1.64
CA ALA A 113 2.57 12.48 -1.84
C ALA A 113 2.93 11.70 -0.57
N LEU A 114 3.90 12.17 0.22
CA LEU A 114 4.29 11.55 1.49
C LEU A 114 3.19 11.70 2.54
N VAL A 115 2.57 12.88 2.62
CA VAL A 115 1.43 13.13 3.52
C VAL A 115 0.28 12.18 3.19
N ARG A 116 -0.06 12.00 1.91
CA ARG A 116 -1.07 11.02 1.49
C ARG A 116 -0.66 9.59 1.87
N GLN A 117 0.61 9.24 1.76
CA GLN A 117 1.11 7.92 2.11
C GLN A 117 0.91 7.61 3.60
N GLU A 118 1.13 8.56 4.50
CA GLU A 118 0.86 8.38 5.92
C GLU A 118 -0.63 8.15 6.20
N ARG A 119 -1.53 8.84 5.52
CA ARG A 119 -2.97 8.58 5.62
C ARG A 119 -3.35 7.19 5.11
N GLN A 120 -2.75 6.75 3.99
CA GLN A 120 -2.96 5.41 3.45
C GLN A 120 -2.48 4.34 4.44
N LYS A 121 -1.33 4.56 5.08
CA LYS A 121 -0.79 3.69 6.13
C LYS A 121 -1.74 3.59 7.32
N THR A 122 -2.20 4.74 7.84
CA THR A 122 -3.15 4.82 8.97
C THR A 122 -4.45 4.07 8.64
N TYR A 123 -5.00 4.29 7.44
CA TYR A 123 -6.20 3.58 6.99
C TYR A 123 -5.97 2.07 6.89
N LEU A 124 -4.87 1.63 6.28
CA LEU A 124 -4.55 0.21 6.10
C LEU A 124 -4.38 -0.50 7.45
N GLN A 125 -3.69 0.13 8.39
CA GLN A 125 -3.54 -0.42 9.76
C GLN A 125 -4.89 -0.61 10.44
N ALA A 126 -5.76 0.40 10.41
CA ALA A 126 -7.10 0.31 10.98
C ALA A 126 -7.97 -0.74 10.29
N LEU A 127 -7.87 -0.86 8.95
CA LEU A 127 -8.60 -1.85 8.17
C LEU A 127 -8.17 -3.29 8.53
N ILE A 128 -6.87 -3.54 8.62
CA ILE A 128 -6.34 -4.86 8.98
C ILE A 128 -6.73 -5.22 10.40
N GLN A 129 -6.58 -4.30 11.35
CA GLN A 129 -7.01 -4.54 12.72
C GLN A 129 -8.49 -4.90 12.79
N LYS A 130 -9.35 -4.15 12.09
CA LYS A 130 -10.79 -4.42 12.05
C LYS A 130 -11.13 -5.76 11.41
N ALA A 131 -10.44 -6.11 10.33
CA ALA A 131 -10.60 -7.41 9.68
C ALA A 131 -10.17 -8.58 10.59
N GLN A 132 -9.11 -8.40 11.39
CA GLN A 132 -8.67 -9.40 12.38
C GLN A 132 -9.67 -9.57 13.52
N GLU A 133 -10.24 -8.48 14.04
CA GLU A 133 -11.31 -8.53 15.04
C GLU A 133 -12.48 -9.38 14.51
N LYS A 134 -12.93 -9.08 13.28
CA LYS A 134 -14.03 -9.82 12.62
C LYS A 134 -13.70 -11.28 12.35
N ALA A 135 -12.49 -11.57 11.92
CA ALA A 135 -12.03 -12.95 11.71
C ALA A 135 -11.96 -13.76 13.02
N GLY A 136 -11.71 -13.09 14.15
CA GLY A 136 -11.77 -13.70 15.48
C GLY A 136 -13.19 -13.99 15.95
N GLU A 137 -14.17 -13.22 15.47
CA GLU A 137 -15.60 -13.40 15.80
C GLU A 137 -16.28 -14.46 14.91
N ASP A 138 -15.88 -14.56 13.63
CA ASP A 138 -16.48 -15.42 12.62
C ASP A 138 -15.41 -16.13 11.78
N ALA A 139 -15.35 -17.47 11.88
CA ALA A 139 -14.42 -18.30 11.13
C ALA A 139 -14.63 -18.24 9.60
N GLY A 140 -15.82 -17.89 9.13
CA GLY A 140 -16.15 -17.73 7.71
C GLY A 140 -15.74 -16.37 7.14
N PHE A 141 -15.53 -15.38 8.00
CA PHE A 141 -15.35 -13.98 7.62
C PHE A 141 -14.27 -13.75 6.55
N VAL A 142 -13.11 -14.42 6.67
CA VAL A 142 -11.98 -14.23 5.74
C VAL A 142 -12.33 -14.72 4.34
N ALA A 143 -13.06 -15.83 4.22
CA ALA A 143 -13.51 -16.35 2.94
C ALA A 143 -14.54 -15.40 2.29
N ASP A 144 -15.48 -14.91 3.06
CA ASP A 144 -16.50 -13.97 2.61
C ASP A 144 -15.90 -12.61 2.24
N LEU A 145 -14.92 -12.13 3.01
CA LEU A 145 -14.14 -10.93 2.68
C LEU A 145 -13.42 -11.10 1.34
N TYR A 146 -12.69 -12.20 1.16
CA TYR A 146 -11.99 -12.49 -0.09
C TYR A 146 -12.97 -12.53 -1.27
N ASP A 147 -14.11 -13.19 -1.12
CA ASP A 147 -15.14 -13.28 -2.14
C ASP A 147 -15.78 -11.92 -2.47
N SER A 148 -15.94 -11.05 -1.49
CA SER A 148 -16.52 -9.71 -1.69
C SER A 148 -15.63 -8.80 -2.53
N ILE A 149 -14.30 -8.96 -2.45
CA ILE A 149 -13.33 -8.08 -3.13
C ILE A 149 -12.70 -8.69 -4.37
N LYS A 150 -12.91 -9.98 -4.67
CA LYS A 150 -12.24 -10.68 -5.78
C LYS A 150 -12.45 -10.06 -7.16
N SER A 151 -13.62 -9.44 -7.41
CA SER A 151 -13.90 -8.76 -8.68
C SER A 151 -13.17 -7.42 -8.83
N TYR A 152 -12.67 -6.87 -7.74
CA TYR A 152 -11.91 -5.62 -7.68
C TYR A 152 -10.41 -5.84 -7.55
N THR A 153 -9.95 -7.09 -7.45
CA THR A 153 -8.56 -7.42 -7.19
C THR A 153 -7.93 -8.26 -8.29
N VAL A 154 -6.63 -8.06 -8.47
CA VAL A 154 -5.75 -8.95 -9.24
C VAL A 154 -4.69 -9.46 -8.29
N THR A 155 -4.69 -10.77 -8.02
CA THR A 155 -3.78 -11.40 -7.07
C THR A 155 -3.37 -12.79 -7.54
N ASN A 156 -2.18 -13.24 -7.14
CA ASN A 156 -1.74 -14.63 -7.27
C ASN A 156 -1.89 -15.41 -5.95
N MET A 157 -2.50 -14.80 -4.93
CA MET A 157 -2.73 -15.41 -3.62
C MET A 157 -4.15 -15.97 -3.55
N GLY A 158 -4.28 -17.22 -3.11
CA GLY A 158 -5.57 -17.82 -2.80
C GLY A 158 -6.08 -17.41 -1.41
N ASN A 159 -7.32 -17.76 -1.13
CA ASN A 159 -7.97 -17.48 0.16
C ASN A 159 -7.18 -18.02 1.37
N ASP A 160 -6.53 -19.18 1.24
CA ASP A 160 -5.71 -19.78 2.29
C ASP A 160 -4.47 -18.94 2.64
N ILE A 161 -3.82 -18.35 1.64
CA ILE A 161 -2.68 -17.44 1.84
C ILE A 161 -3.16 -16.13 2.44
N PHE A 162 -4.27 -15.61 1.94
CA PHE A 162 -4.88 -14.38 2.46
C PHE A 162 -5.25 -14.53 3.94
N ALA A 163 -5.87 -15.66 4.32
CA ALA A 163 -6.18 -15.97 5.71
C ALA A 163 -4.93 -16.07 6.59
N LYS A 164 -3.87 -16.73 6.10
CA LYS A 164 -2.59 -16.80 6.83
C LYS A 164 -1.95 -15.43 7.04
N LEU A 165 -1.95 -14.57 6.02
CA LEU A 165 -1.41 -13.22 6.13
C LEU A 165 -2.18 -12.38 7.15
N LEU A 166 -3.51 -12.47 7.14
CA LEU A 166 -4.34 -11.75 8.09
C LEU A 166 -4.10 -12.22 9.53
N THR A 167 -3.94 -13.53 9.74
CA THR A 167 -3.71 -14.11 11.08
C THR A 167 -2.25 -13.96 11.54
N ALA A 168 -1.28 -14.00 10.63
CA ALA A 168 0.15 -13.88 10.96
C ALA A 168 0.53 -12.48 11.45
N SER A 169 -0.22 -11.46 11.09
CA SER A 169 0.01 -10.08 11.56
C SER A 169 -0.30 -9.89 13.06
N GLY A 170 -0.68 -10.93 13.78
CA GLY A 170 -0.86 -10.91 15.24
C GLY A 170 -1.85 -9.84 15.71
N ASN A 171 -1.39 -8.89 16.53
CA ASN A 171 -2.20 -7.78 17.04
C ASN A 171 -2.32 -6.59 16.06
N GLY A 172 -2.19 -6.81 14.78
CA GLY A 172 -2.19 -5.78 13.73
C GLY A 172 -0.80 -5.53 13.15
N ILE A 173 -0.75 -4.69 12.12
CA ILE A 173 0.53 -4.16 11.61
C ILE A 173 0.99 -3.07 12.58
N THR A 174 1.79 -3.44 13.57
CA THR A 174 2.30 -2.52 14.59
C THR A 174 3.54 -1.79 14.11
N ASP A 175 4.39 -2.50 13.35
CA ASP A 175 5.65 -1.97 12.85
C ASP A 175 5.62 -1.91 11.32
N THR A 176 5.67 -0.71 10.79
CA THR A 176 5.82 -0.46 9.36
C THR A 176 7.08 0.34 9.14
N GLU A 177 7.99 -0.25 8.40
CA GLU A 177 9.21 0.43 8.00
C GLU A 177 8.99 1.24 6.73
N THR A 178 9.68 2.36 6.64
CA THR A 178 9.71 3.19 5.44
C THR A 178 11.07 3.00 4.78
N VAL A 179 11.07 2.86 3.45
CA VAL A 179 12.34 2.83 2.70
C VAL A 179 13.16 4.07 3.06
N PRO A 180 14.39 3.91 3.58
CA PRO A 180 15.21 5.06 3.98
C PRO A 180 15.54 5.97 2.80
N GLY A 181 15.50 7.28 3.02
CA GLY A 181 15.80 8.27 1.99
C GLY A 181 15.22 9.63 2.31
N GLU A 182 15.33 10.54 1.36
CA GLU A 182 14.87 11.91 1.49
C GLU A 182 14.03 12.35 0.30
N GLY A 183 12.94 13.06 0.59
CA GLY A 183 12.16 13.77 -0.42
C GLY A 183 12.91 15.04 -0.88
N LYS A 184 13.05 15.21 -2.19
CA LYS A 184 13.65 16.41 -2.79
C LYS A 184 12.75 16.99 -3.85
N GLN A 185 12.77 18.32 -3.98
CA GLN A 185 12.11 18.96 -5.11
C GLN A 185 12.99 18.79 -6.35
N GLY A 186 12.51 17.97 -7.29
CA GLY A 186 13.13 17.80 -8.60
C GLY A 186 12.75 18.95 -9.56
N LYS A 187 13.27 18.87 -10.78
CA LYS A 187 13.01 19.89 -11.80
C LYS A 187 11.55 19.94 -12.25
N ASN A 188 10.92 18.79 -12.35
CA ASN A 188 9.55 18.63 -12.86
C ASN A 188 8.58 18.04 -11.84
N PHE A 189 9.08 17.23 -10.90
CA PHE A 189 8.31 16.48 -9.91
C PHE A 189 9.09 16.42 -8.60
N ASP A 190 8.39 16.18 -7.52
CA ASP A 190 9.02 15.75 -6.27
C ASP A 190 9.69 14.38 -6.49
N GLU A 191 10.92 14.26 -6.02
CA GLU A 191 11.72 13.04 -6.11
C GLU A 191 11.94 12.47 -4.71
N TYR A 192 12.06 11.15 -4.60
CA TYR A 192 12.49 10.48 -3.38
C TYR A 192 13.82 9.80 -3.64
N GLN A 193 14.87 10.30 -2.99
CA GLN A 193 16.21 9.72 -3.13
C GLN A 193 16.45 8.68 -2.04
N VAL A 194 16.50 7.42 -2.44
CA VAL A 194 16.73 6.29 -1.53
C VAL A 194 18.17 6.31 -1.02
N ASP A 195 18.33 6.17 0.30
CA ASP A 195 19.61 5.85 0.94
C ASP A 195 19.84 4.33 0.83
N LYS A 196 20.71 3.94 -0.11
CA LYS A 196 20.94 2.52 -0.42
C LYS A 196 21.63 1.77 0.70
N ASP A 197 22.54 2.41 1.43
CA ASP A 197 23.27 1.78 2.51
C ASP A 197 22.35 1.51 3.70
N ALA A 198 21.58 2.52 4.10
CA ALA A 198 20.56 2.36 5.13
C ALA A 198 19.45 1.38 4.74
N LEU A 199 19.08 1.31 3.45
CA LEU A 199 18.10 0.33 2.96
C LEU A 199 18.65 -1.10 3.04
N SER A 200 19.91 -1.31 2.68
CA SER A 200 20.57 -2.62 2.78
C SER A 200 20.63 -3.09 4.24
N ASP A 201 21.00 -2.21 5.17
CA ASP A 201 21.01 -2.51 6.61
C ASP A 201 19.60 -2.86 7.12
N LEU A 202 18.58 -2.12 6.67
CA LEU A 202 17.17 -2.40 7.01
C LEU A 202 16.74 -3.78 6.49
N ILE A 203 17.02 -4.11 5.23
CA ILE A 203 16.70 -5.42 4.64
C ILE A 203 17.37 -6.54 5.42
N ILE A 204 18.65 -6.39 5.76
CA ILE A 204 19.38 -7.39 6.57
C ILE A 204 18.71 -7.56 7.92
N SER A 205 18.36 -6.47 8.60
CA SER A 205 17.75 -6.52 9.92
C SER A 205 16.37 -7.20 9.94
N MET A 206 15.60 -7.04 8.83
CA MET A 206 14.23 -7.56 8.77
C MET A 206 14.13 -9.00 8.26
N PHE A 207 15.03 -9.42 7.35
CA PHE A 207 14.84 -10.66 6.59
C PHE A 207 15.98 -11.68 6.78
N TYR A 208 17.06 -11.31 7.46
CA TYR A 208 18.22 -12.19 7.63
C TYR A 208 18.60 -12.37 9.09
N GLU A 209 18.88 -13.61 9.49
CA GLU A 209 19.44 -13.93 10.78
C GLU A 209 20.97 -14.07 10.66
N LYS A 210 21.71 -13.61 11.70
CA LYS A 210 23.15 -13.88 11.75
C LYS A 210 23.38 -15.37 11.94
N ILE A 211 24.07 -16.00 11.00
CA ILE A 211 24.59 -17.35 11.18
C ILE A 211 25.68 -17.28 12.26
N GLN A 212 25.50 -18.00 13.35
CA GLN A 212 26.50 -18.15 14.42
C GLN A 212 27.58 -19.13 14.00
#